data_2e52b11ea097051686ba1629226cc974
#
_entry.id   2e52b11ea097051686ba1629226cc974
#
_cell.length_a   1.000
_cell.length_b   1.000
_cell.length_c   1.000
_cell.angle_alpha   90.00
_cell.angle_beta   90.00
_cell.angle_gamma   90.00
#
_symmetry.space_group_name_H-M   'P 1'
#
loop_
_entity.id
_entity.type
_entity.pdbx_description
1 polymer ?
#
loop_
_entity_poly.entity_id
_entity_poly.type
_entity_poly.pdbx_seq_one_letter_code
_entity_poly.pdbx_strand_id
1 'polypeptide(L)'
;RGLGDVYKRQVFQRIHQGGMPALVTGTYSNASIFYSSYIDTYMERDVRRLSNDIDSLKFLRFLRSVAARTSQQVNYKGIADDAEIDQTTAKNWLHVLEALGIIFLLEPYSNNVLKRTVSTPKLYFYDSGIVCYLTRWSSPETAMEGAMSGALLENYTVAEIIKTYQNAGQEPFLYYYRDKDAREIDLILERDGKLFPIEIKKMASPPKKLTKVFDLIDKSPLQRGTGAILCMADQLGAFDQNLSLIHI
;
A
#
# COMPACT_ATOMS: atom_id res chain seq x y z
N ARG A 1 -19.43 17.94 14.75
CA ARG A 1 -18.45 17.01 14.12
C ARG A 1 -19.20 15.71 13.90
N GLY A 2 -19.41 15.30 12.62
CA GLY A 2 -20.20 14.12 12.28
C GLY A 2 -19.45 12.81 12.60
N LEU A 3 -20.17 11.68 12.70
CA LEU A 3 -19.61 10.35 12.90
C LEU A 3 -18.48 10.04 11.90
N GLY A 4 -18.60 10.47 10.64
CA GLY A 4 -17.58 10.27 9.60
C GLY A 4 -16.23 10.95 9.90
N ASP A 5 -16.21 12.07 10.62
CA ASP A 5 -14.96 12.72 11.03
C ASP A 5 -14.26 11.93 12.14
N VAL A 6 -15.01 11.27 13.02
CA VAL A 6 -14.48 10.40 14.08
C VAL A 6 -13.82 9.18 13.46
N TYR A 7 -14.49 8.52 12.52
CA TYR A 7 -13.94 7.34 11.82
C TYR A 7 -12.68 7.67 11.03
N LYS A 8 -12.67 8.75 10.26
CA LYS A 8 -11.46 9.20 9.55
C LYS A 8 -10.26 9.34 10.49
N ARG A 9 -10.48 9.97 11.66
CA ARG A 9 -9.42 10.13 12.66
C ARG A 9 -8.95 8.79 13.20
N GLN A 10 -9.85 7.86 13.52
CA GLN A 10 -9.49 6.53 14.02
C GLN A 10 -8.66 5.74 13.01
N VAL A 11 -9.06 5.76 11.73
CA VAL A 11 -8.30 5.10 10.66
C VAL A 11 -6.90 5.72 10.54
N PHE A 12 -6.80 7.06 10.50
CA PHE A 12 -5.51 7.72 10.40
C PHE A 12 -4.66 7.62 11.68
N GLN A 13 -5.27 7.44 12.86
CA GLN A 13 -4.55 7.05 14.07
C GLN A 13 -3.86 5.68 13.89
N ARG A 14 -4.59 4.68 13.37
CA ARG A 14 -4.01 3.36 13.07
C ARG A 14 -2.94 3.43 11.98
N ILE A 15 -3.18 4.15 10.89
CA ILE A 15 -2.21 4.37 9.82
C ILE A 15 -0.92 4.97 10.36
N HIS A 16 -1.02 6.00 11.19
CA HIS A 16 0.12 6.71 11.75
C HIS A 16 0.87 5.89 12.81
N GLN A 17 0.14 5.18 13.67
CA GLN A 17 0.73 4.31 14.69
C GLN A 17 1.40 3.08 14.07
N GLY A 18 0.80 2.55 12.99
CA GLY A 18 1.20 1.27 12.39
C GLY A 18 0.66 0.05 13.15
N GLY A 19 1.00 -1.12 12.61
CA GLY A 19 0.54 -2.42 13.10
C GLY A 19 1.64 -3.24 13.78
N MET A 20 2.79 -2.66 14.12
CA MET A 20 3.87 -3.38 14.80
C MET A 20 3.40 -3.88 16.18
N PRO A 21 3.60 -5.17 16.51
CA PRO A 21 3.08 -5.78 17.76
C PRO A 21 3.45 -5.00 19.02
N ALA A 22 4.67 -4.50 19.11
CA ALA A 22 5.15 -3.74 20.27
C ALA A 22 4.42 -2.40 20.47
N LEU A 23 3.92 -1.79 19.40
CA LEU A 23 3.10 -0.57 19.46
C LEU A 23 1.64 -0.91 19.76
N VAL A 24 1.10 -1.97 19.15
CA VAL A 24 -0.30 -2.39 19.35
C VAL A 24 -0.53 -2.89 20.78
N THR A 25 0.42 -3.62 21.36
CA THR A 25 0.34 -4.13 22.74
C THR A 25 0.67 -3.07 23.80
N GLY A 26 1.09 -1.85 23.38
CA GLY A 26 1.47 -0.78 24.30
C GLY A 26 2.84 -0.97 24.98
N THR A 27 3.65 -1.95 24.53
CA THR A 27 5.03 -2.13 25.02
C THR A 27 5.88 -0.88 24.73
N TYR A 28 5.63 -0.22 23.62
CA TYR A 28 6.14 1.11 23.28
C TYR A 28 4.99 2.08 23.14
N SER A 29 5.04 3.19 23.87
CA SER A 29 4.01 4.24 23.83
C SER A 29 4.29 5.31 22.75
N ASN A 30 5.53 5.40 22.25
CA ASN A 30 5.95 6.40 21.27
C ASN A 30 6.38 5.74 19.97
N ALA A 31 5.54 5.83 18.95
CA ALA A 31 5.79 5.25 17.62
C ALA A 31 7.06 5.81 16.95
N SER A 32 7.34 7.11 17.12
CA SER A 32 8.53 7.73 16.52
C SER A 32 9.83 7.17 17.10
N ILE A 33 9.89 6.99 18.42
CA ILE A 33 11.06 6.37 19.09
C ILE A 33 11.19 4.91 18.64
N PHE A 34 10.08 4.19 18.57
CA PHE A 34 10.08 2.80 18.13
C PHE A 34 10.63 2.67 16.69
N TYR A 35 10.09 3.45 15.73
CA TYR A 35 10.52 3.36 14.33
C TYR A 35 11.96 3.84 14.12
N SER A 36 12.42 4.85 14.86
CA SER A 36 13.84 5.23 14.86
C SER A 36 14.72 4.05 15.24
N SER A 37 14.47 3.45 16.40
CA SER A 37 15.23 2.29 16.88
C SER A 37 15.11 1.07 15.95
N TYR A 38 13.93 0.87 15.35
CA TYR A 38 13.69 -0.23 14.41
C TYR A 38 14.55 -0.07 13.15
N ILE A 39 14.59 1.12 12.56
CA ILE A 39 15.41 1.40 11.38
C ILE A 39 16.90 1.26 11.71
N ASP A 40 17.36 1.93 12.77
CA ASP A 40 18.77 1.97 13.14
C ASP A 40 19.30 0.59 13.58
N THR A 41 18.48 -0.20 14.29
CA THR A 41 18.94 -1.45 14.90
C THR A 41 18.67 -2.69 14.04
N TYR A 42 17.49 -2.79 13.45
CA TYR A 42 17.08 -3.99 12.72
C TYR A 42 17.30 -3.88 11.22
N MET A 43 16.77 -2.83 10.61
CA MET A 43 16.85 -2.73 9.15
C MET A 43 18.30 -2.56 8.68
N GLU A 44 19.06 -1.69 9.31
CA GLU A 44 20.45 -1.45 8.92
C GLU A 44 21.31 -2.71 9.15
N ARG A 45 21.12 -3.40 10.28
CA ARG A 45 21.83 -4.66 10.58
C ARG A 45 21.50 -5.77 9.60
N ASP A 46 20.22 -5.98 9.29
CA ASP A 46 19.78 -7.09 8.46
C ASP A 46 20.10 -6.83 6.98
N VAL A 47 20.00 -5.58 6.55
CA VAL A 47 20.45 -5.17 5.21
C VAL A 47 21.97 -5.31 5.07
N ARG A 48 22.78 -4.95 6.08
CA ARG A 48 24.24 -5.15 6.08
C ARG A 48 24.65 -6.62 6.01
N ARG A 49 23.86 -7.54 6.57
CA ARG A 49 24.11 -8.99 6.44
C ARG A 49 23.96 -9.50 5.02
N LEU A 50 23.11 -8.84 4.23
CA LEU A 50 22.83 -9.23 2.84
C LEU A 50 23.66 -8.43 1.84
N SER A 51 24.29 -7.32 2.24
CA SER A 51 25.14 -6.48 1.41
C SER A 51 26.22 -5.81 2.26
N ASN A 52 27.49 -6.22 2.07
CA ASN A 52 28.60 -5.92 2.96
C ASN A 52 29.07 -4.44 2.99
N ASP A 53 28.68 -3.60 2.04
CA ASP A 53 29.17 -2.22 1.86
C ASP A 53 28.02 -1.22 1.72
N ILE A 54 27.22 -1.06 2.78
CA ILE A 54 26.10 -0.13 2.76
C ILE A 54 26.47 1.15 3.51
N ASP A 55 26.48 2.26 2.78
CA ASP A 55 26.48 3.60 3.34
C ASP A 55 25.11 3.87 4.01
N SER A 56 25.11 3.98 5.34
CA SER A 56 23.90 4.19 6.15
C SER A 56 23.13 5.44 5.75
N LEU A 57 23.82 6.52 5.31
CA LEU A 57 23.16 7.75 4.89
C LEU A 57 22.43 7.56 3.56
N LYS A 58 23.07 6.92 2.58
CA LYS A 58 22.44 6.58 1.29
C LYS A 58 21.29 5.61 1.48
N PHE A 59 21.45 4.63 2.38
CA PHE A 59 20.38 3.71 2.69
C PHE A 59 19.16 4.40 3.34
N LEU A 60 19.36 5.34 4.25
CA LEU A 60 18.26 6.12 4.83
C LEU A 60 17.56 7.01 3.78
N ARG A 61 18.32 7.61 2.86
CA ARG A 61 17.74 8.35 1.72
C ARG A 61 16.93 7.43 0.82
N PHE A 62 17.44 6.23 0.52
CA PHE A 62 16.73 5.20 -0.22
C PHE A 62 15.42 4.81 0.47
N LEU A 63 15.41 4.52 1.77
CA LEU A 63 14.20 4.20 2.52
C LEU A 63 13.15 5.31 2.46
N ARG A 64 13.58 6.57 2.59
CA ARG A 64 12.68 7.74 2.48
C ARG A 64 12.12 7.88 1.08
N SER A 65 12.93 7.68 0.05
CA SER A 65 12.51 7.72 -1.34
C SER A 65 11.50 6.61 -1.66
N VAL A 66 11.73 5.40 -1.15
CA VAL A 66 10.81 4.25 -1.27
C VAL A 66 9.49 4.55 -0.54
N ALA A 67 9.54 5.05 0.70
CA ALA A 67 8.35 5.38 1.48
C ALA A 67 7.49 6.49 0.83
N ALA A 68 8.14 7.51 0.26
CA ALA A 68 7.46 8.59 -0.45
C ALA A 68 6.74 8.12 -1.73
N ARG A 69 7.06 6.92 -2.23
CA ARG A 69 6.47 6.31 -3.43
C ARG A 69 5.53 5.14 -3.12
N THR A 70 5.12 5.00 -1.87
CA THR A 70 4.13 3.97 -1.52
C THR A 70 2.86 4.13 -2.35
N SER A 71 2.21 3.02 -2.71
CA SER A 71 1.03 2.96 -3.59
C SER A 71 1.26 3.46 -5.02
N GLN A 72 2.53 3.56 -5.46
CA GLN A 72 2.89 3.96 -6.82
C GLN A 72 3.64 2.85 -7.55
N GLN A 73 3.62 2.90 -8.88
CA GLN A 73 4.47 2.03 -9.69
C GLN A 73 5.95 2.27 -9.35
N VAL A 74 6.72 1.19 -9.24
CA VAL A 74 8.15 1.27 -8.90
C VAL A 74 8.90 2.07 -9.96
N ASN A 75 9.58 3.12 -9.54
CA ASN A 75 10.49 3.92 -10.36
C ASN A 75 11.93 3.74 -9.84
N TYR A 76 12.60 2.68 -10.30
CA TYR A 76 13.96 2.36 -9.87
C TYR A 76 14.94 3.52 -10.10
N LYS A 77 14.82 4.22 -11.25
CA LYS A 77 15.68 5.37 -11.56
C LYS A 77 15.45 6.51 -10.56
N GLY A 78 14.20 6.93 -10.34
CA GLY A 78 13.89 8.00 -9.41
C GLY A 78 14.31 7.68 -7.97
N ILE A 79 14.19 6.42 -7.54
CA ILE A 79 14.68 5.97 -6.22
C ILE A 79 16.22 6.06 -6.16
N ALA A 80 16.91 5.62 -7.20
CA ALA A 80 18.37 5.65 -7.29
C ALA A 80 18.92 7.08 -7.27
N ASP A 81 18.30 7.97 -8.06
CA ASP A 81 18.68 9.40 -8.13
C ASP A 81 18.52 10.08 -6.75
N ASP A 82 17.39 9.84 -6.04
CA ASP A 82 17.15 10.41 -4.72
C ASP A 82 18.13 9.92 -3.65
N ALA A 83 18.56 8.67 -3.75
CA ALA A 83 19.47 8.04 -2.79
C ALA A 83 20.96 8.22 -3.15
N GLU A 84 21.27 8.82 -4.29
CA GLU A 84 22.64 8.95 -4.83
C GLU A 84 23.35 7.60 -4.97
N ILE A 85 22.64 6.60 -5.51
CA ILE A 85 23.13 5.26 -5.80
C ILE A 85 22.85 4.90 -7.26
N ASP A 86 23.46 3.83 -7.76
CA ASP A 86 23.11 3.31 -9.08
C ASP A 86 21.77 2.52 -9.06
N GLN A 87 21.16 2.39 -10.22
CA GLN A 87 19.86 1.75 -10.38
C GLN A 87 19.88 0.25 -10.01
N THR A 88 21.01 -0.42 -10.22
CA THR A 88 21.20 -1.84 -9.85
C THR A 88 21.19 -2.00 -8.34
N THR A 89 21.88 -1.12 -7.63
CA THR A 89 21.89 -1.06 -6.17
C THR A 89 20.47 -0.79 -5.63
N ALA A 90 19.75 0.19 -6.20
CA ALA A 90 18.36 0.47 -5.80
C ALA A 90 17.45 -0.75 -5.98
N LYS A 91 17.60 -1.47 -7.10
CA LYS A 91 16.85 -2.70 -7.36
C LYS A 91 17.20 -3.80 -6.35
N ASN A 92 18.47 -4.02 -6.06
CA ASN A 92 18.92 -5.01 -5.09
C ASN A 92 18.41 -4.69 -3.68
N TRP A 93 18.48 -3.44 -3.26
CA TRP A 93 17.97 -3.03 -1.95
C TRP A 93 16.45 -3.16 -1.84
N LEU A 94 15.69 -2.90 -2.91
CA LEU A 94 14.25 -3.18 -2.93
C LEU A 94 13.95 -4.67 -2.74
N HIS A 95 14.68 -5.57 -3.43
CA HIS A 95 14.52 -7.00 -3.23
C HIS A 95 14.87 -7.45 -1.80
N VAL A 96 15.87 -6.80 -1.18
CA VAL A 96 16.19 -7.05 0.24
C VAL A 96 15.02 -6.63 1.14
N LEU A 97 14.43 -5.45 0.94
CA LEU A 97 13.27 -5.01 1.73
C LEU A 97 12.06 -5.95 1.54
N GLU A 98 11.86 -6.46 0.33
CA GLU A 98 10.81 -7.43 0.03
C GLU A 98 11.08 -8.76 0.73
N ALA A 99 12.30 -9.30 0.65
CA ALA A 99 12.71 -10.53 1.32
C ALA A 99 12.61 -10.46 2.85
N LEU A 100 12.81 -9.27 3.42
CA LEU A 100 12.64 -9.00 4.86
C LEU A 100 11.18 -8.76 5.27
N GLY A 101 10.23 -8.76 4.34
CA GLY A 101 8.83 -8.50 4.62
C GLY A 101 8.54 -7.06 5.07
N ILE A 102 9.38 -6.09 4.68
CA ILE A 102 9.17 -4.66 4.95
C ILE A 102 8.21 -4.07 3.92
N ILE A 103 8.41 -4.45 2.67
CA ILE A 103 7.58 -4.07 1.53
C ILE A 103 7.04 -5.32 0.82
N PHE A 104 6.05 -5.11 -0.03
CA PHE A 104 5.64 -6.08 -1.04
C PHE A 104 5.35 -5.35 -2.35
N LEU A 105 5.44 -6.10 -3.43
CA LEU A 105 5.17 -5.62 -4.78
C LEU A 105 3.86 -6.22 -5.27
N LEU A 106 2.91 -5.36 -5.66
CA LEU A 106 1.63 -5.75 -6.23
C LEU A 106 1.73 -5.73 -7.74
N GLU A 107 1.59 -6.90 -8.35
CA GLU A 107 1.70 -7.06 -9.80
C GLU A 107 0.49 -6.49 -10.54
N PRO A 108 0.66 -5.98 -11.76
CA PRO A 108 -0.47 -5.57 -12.57
C PRO A 108 -1.24 -6.78 -13.10
N TYR A 109 -2.56 -6.69 -13.13
CA TYR A 109 -3.39 -7.69 -13.77
C TYR A 109 -3.18 -7.69 -15.29
N SER A 110 -2.94 -8.86 -15.84
CA SER A 110 -2.94 -9.13 -17.28
C SER A 110 -3.52 -10.51 -17.56
N ASN A 111 -4.25 -10.65 -18.66
CA ASN A 111 -4.72 -11.96 -19.12
C ASN A 111 -3.58 -12.92 -19.48
N ASN A 112 -2.40 -12.38 -19.76
CA ASN A 112 -1.20 -13.15 -20.04
C ASN A 112 -0.29 -13.14 -18.81
N VAL A 113 -0.11 -14.33 -18.19
CA VAL A 113 0.71 -14.51 -16.97
C VAL A 113 2.15 -14.00 -17.15
N LEU A 114 2.77 -14.24 -18.32
CA LEU A 114 4.11 -13.73 -18.60
C LEU A 114 4.18 -12.21 -18.64
N LYS A 115 3.11 -11.54 -19.07
CA LYS A 115 3.04 -10.07 -19.05
C LYS A 115 2.88 -9.51 -17.64
N ARG A 116 2.27 -10.25 -16.71
CA ARG A 116 2.21 -9.85 -15.29
C ARG A 116 3.62 -9.71 -14.72
N THR A 117 4.47 -10.69 -14.97
CA THR A 117 5.84 -10.76 -14.41
C THR A 117 6.82 -9.72 -14.98
N VAL A 118 6.60 -9.22 -16.20
CA VAL A 118 7.50 -8.25 -16.84
C VAL A 118 7.00 -6.81 -16.76
N SER A 119 5.81 -6.58 -16.24
CA SER A 119 5.23 -5.26 -16.07
C SER A 119 5.66 -4.63 -14.75
N THR A 120 5.58 -3.30 -14.66
CA THR A 120 6.01 -2.57 -13.45
C THR A 120 5.02 -2.79 -12.31
N PRO A 121 5.45 -3.35 -11.16
CA PRO A 121 4.58 -3.50 -10.01
C PRO A 121 4.34 -2.19 -9.27
N LYS A 122 3.30 -2.13 -8.42
CA LYS A 122 3.12 -1.10 -7.40
C LYS A 122 3.81 -1.50 -6.10
N LEU A 123 4.37 -0.51 -5.42
CA LEU A 123 5.08 -0.68 -4.15
C LEU A 123 4.18 -0.40 -2.96
N TYR A 124 4.20 -1.28 -1.97
CA TYR A 124 3.50 -1.10 -0.70
C TYR A 124 4.37 -1.52 0.48
N PHE A 125 4.12 -0.92 1.64
CA PHE A 125 4.71 -1.34 2.91
C PHE A 125 3.71 -2.20 3.69
N TYR A 126 4.19 -3.24 4.36
CA TYR A 126 3.38 -4.03 5.29
C TYR A 126 2.92 -3.22 6.51
N ASP A 127 3.70 -2.20 6.88
CA ASP A 127 3.40 -1.32 8.00
C ASP A 127 3.32 0.15 7.57
N SER A 128 2.16 0.77 7.77
CA SER A 128 1.92 2.17 7.39
C SER A 128 2.60 3.17 8.33
N GLY A 129 2.85 2.80 9.58
CA GLY A 129 3.50 3.67 10.55
C GLY A 129 4.97 3.95 10.19
N ILE A 130 5.68 2.95 9.64
CA ILE A 130 7.04 3.17 9.14
C ILE A 130 7.05 4.14 7.95
N VAL A 131 6.02 4.11 7.09
CA VAL A 131 5.86 5.08 6.00
C VAL A 131 5.67 6.49 6.57
N CYS A 132 4.75 6.65 7.54
CA CYS A 132 4.53 7.94 8.21
C CYS A 132 5.80 8.47 8.86
N TYR A 133 6.57 7.61 9.54
CA TYR A 133 7.83 7.99 10.17
C TYR A 133 8.87 8.46 9.14
N LEU A 134 9.11 7.68 8.08
CA LEU A 134 10.10 7.98 7.04
C LEU A 134 9.75 9.25 6.25
N THR A 135 8.47 9.50 6.01
CA THR A 135 7.95 10.67 5.30
C THR A 135 7.62 11.85 6.22
N ARG A 136 7.92 11.73 7.53
CA ARG A 136 7.84 12.80 8.54
C ARG A 136 6.44 13.35 8.79
N TRP A 137 5.41 12.52 8.71
CA TRP A 137 4.09 12.90 9.20
C TRP A 137 4.10 12.83 10.73
N SER A 138 4.09 13.98 11.40
CA SER A 138 4.32 14.10 12.85
C SER A 138 3.11 13.71 13.70
N SER A 139 1.92 13.65 13.10
CA SER A 139 0.69 13.26 13.79
C SER A 139 -0.31 12.62 12.82
N PRO A 140 -1.33 11.91 13.35
CA PRO A 140 -2.42 11.39 12.53
C PRO A 140 -3.13 12.47 11.71
N GLU A 141 -3.30 13.67 12.27
CA GLU A 141 -3.95 14.80 11.61
C GLU A 141 -3.13 15.29 10.42
N THR A 142 -1.80 15.45 10.59
CA THR A 142 -0.92 15.84 9.47
C THR A 142 -0.87 14.79 8.37
N ALA A 143 -0.91 13.51 8.72
CA ALA A 143 -1.00 12.41 7.75
C ALA A 143 -2.35 12.40 7.02
N MET A 144 -3.45 12.68 7.75
CA MET A 144 -4.80 12.72 7.21
C MET A 144 -5.01 13.89 6.22
N GLU A 145 -4.48 15.07 6.52
CA GLU A 145 -4.66 16.27 5.69
C GLU A 145 -3.54 16.45 4.65
N GLY A 146 -2.45 15.70 4.79
CA GLY A 146 -1.28 15.83 3.92
C GLY A 146 -1.49 15.27 2.51
N ALA A 147 -0.57 15.65 1.61
CA ALA A 147 -0.61 15.26 0.20
C ALA A 147 -0.56 13.74 -0.02
N MET A 148 0.04 12.98 0.92
CA MET A 148 0.12 11.51 0.84
C MET A 148 -1.09 10.80 1.46
N SER A 149 -2.10 11.50 1.95
CA SER A 149 -3.23 10.89 2.68
C SER A 149 -3.96 9.79 1.90
N GLY A 150 -4.13 9.95 0.58
CA GLY A 150 -4.70 8.93 -0.30
C GLY A 150 -3.80 7.70 -0.41
N ALA A 151 -2.50 7.91 -0.67
CA ALA A 151 -1.52 6.83 -0.79
C ALA A 151 -1.34 6.06 0.54
N LEU A 152 -1.35 6.76 1.67
CA LEU A 152 -1.30 6.15 3.00
C LEU A 152 -2.52 5.27 3.28
N LEU A 153 -3.72 5.74 2.93
CA LEU A 153 -4.94 4.97 3.07
C LEU A 153 -4.94 3.74 2.16
N GLU A 154 -4.54 3.90 0.90
CA GLU A 154 -4.42 2.80 -0.06
C GLU A 154 -3.40 1.76 0.44
N ASN A 155 -2.20 2.21 0.85
CA ASN A 155 -1.18 1.31 1.42
C ASN A 155 -1.72 0.53 2.62
N TYR A 156 -2.33 1.21 3.58
CA TYR A 156 -2.90 0.59 4.77
C TYR A 156 -3.94 -0.46 4.39
N THR A 157 -4.88 -0.11 3.52
CA THR A 157 -5.98 -0.99 3.12
C THR A 157 -5.48 -2.24 2.39
N VAL A 158 -4.58 -2.08 1.42
CA VAL A 158 -4.02 -3.21 0.67
C VAL A 158 -3.20 -4.12 1.58
N ALA A 159 -2.38 -3.54 2.47
CA ALA A 159 -1.60 -4.28 3.45
C ALA A 159 -2.47 -5.07 4.43
N GLU A 160 -3.57 -4.49 4.94
CA GLU A 160 -4.51 -5.20 5.84
C GLU A 160 -5.22 -6.36 5.12
N ILE A 161 -5.60 -6.19 3.85
CA ILE A 161 -6.17 -7.27 3.04
C ILE A 161 -5.16 -8.42 2.92
N ILE A 162 -3.93 -8.16 2.50
CA ILE A 162 -2.89 -9.19 2.36
C ILE A 162 -2.63 -9.89 3.69
N LYS A 163 -2.44 -9.16 4.78
CA LYS A 163 -2.21 -9.73 6.11
C LYS A 163 -3.38 -10.60 6.56
N THR A 164 -4.61 -10.22 6.24
CA THR A 164 -5.79 -11.03 6.57
C THR A 164 -5.73 -12.41 5.92
N TYR A 165 -5.38 -12.48 4.64
CA TYR A 165 -5.20 -13.76 3.94
C TYR A 165 -4.02 -14.55 4.49
N GLN A 166 -2.87 -13.92 4.67
CA GLN A 166 -1.66 -14.56 5.19
C GLN A 166 -1.87 -15.13 6.60
N ASN A 167 -2.56 -14.39 7.47
CA ASN A 167 -2.91 -14.86 8.82
C ASN A 167 -3.87 -16.05 8.79
N ALA A 168 -4.68 -16.19 7.74
CA ALA A 168 -5.51 -17.37 7.50
C ALA A 168 -4.77 -18.52 6.80
N GLY A 169 -3.44 -18.39 6.57
CA GLY A 169 -2.64 -19.38 5.84
C GLY A 169 -2.98 -19.45 4.35
N GLN A 170 -3.50 -18.38 3.78
CA GLN A 170 -3.91 -18.29 2.38
C GLN A 170 -3.04 -17.27 1.64
N GLU A 171 -2.78 -17.53 0.38
CA GLU A 171 -2.15 -16.57 -0.54
C GLU A 171 -3.23 -15.98 -1.44
N PRO A 172 -3.51 -14.66 -1.36
CA PRO A 172 -4.52 -14.05 -2.20
C PRO A 172 -3.95 -13.75 -3.59
N PHE A 173 -4.73 -14.00 -4.63
CA PHE A 173 -4.41 -13.54 -5.99
C PHE A 173 -4.87 -12.08 -6.13
N LEU A 174 -3.99 -11.17 -5.78
CA LEU A 174 -4.23 -9.72 -5.79
C LEU A 174 -3.40 -9.05 -6.87
N TYR A 175 -4.02 -8.10 -7.56
CA TYR A 175 -3.41 -7.33 -8.63
C TYR A 175 -3.93 -5.90 -8.58
N TYR A 176 -3.21 -4.96 -9.23
CA TYR A 176 -3.79 -3.70 -9.64
C TYR A 176 -4.01 -3.72 -11.18
N TYR A 177 -4.77 -2.79 -11.73
CA TYR A 177 -4.88 -2.64 -13.17
C TYR A 177 -4.58 -1.21 -13.57
N ARG A 178 -3.81 -1.04 -14.63
CA ARG A 178 -3.57 0.26 -15.25
C ARG A 178 -3.45 0.08 -16.75
N ASP A 179 -4.19 0.89 -17.52
CA ASP A 179 -4.12 0.89 -18.97
C ASP A 179 -3.15 1.96 -19.51
N LYS A 180 -3.01 1.99 -20.83
CA LYS A 180 -2.15 2.96 -21.54
C LYS A 180 -2.61 4.42 -21.37
N ASP A 181 -3.88 4.63 -21.08
CA ASP A 181 -4.49 5.95 -20.87
C ASP A 181 -4.42 6.35 -19.38
N ALA A 182 -3.61 5.65 -18.60
CA ALA A 182 -3.41 5.84 -17.16
C ALA A 182 -4.68 5.69 -16.30
N ARG A 183 -5.74 5.04 -16.83
CA ARG A 183 -6.90 4.67 -16.03
C ARG A 183 -6.54 3.46 -15.20
N GLU A 184 -6.90 3.50 -13.92
CA GLU A 184 -6.41 2.55 -12.93
C GLU A 184 -7.56 1.99 -12.09
N ILE A 185 -7.44 0.71 -11.71
CA ILE A 185 -8.21 0.07 -10.64
C ILE A 185 -7.21 -0.20 -9.51
N ASP A 186 -7.49 0.33 -8.32
CA ASP A 186 -6.56 0.29 -7.19
C ASP A 186 -6.21 -1.15 -6.80
N LEU A 187 -7.21 -2.05 -6.76
CA LEU A 187 -7.02 -3.45 -6.42
C LEU A 187 -8.01 -4.35 -7.18
N ILE A 188 -7.56 -5.52 -7.58
CA ILE A 188 -8.38 -6.61 -8.14
C ILE A 188 -8.10 -7.87 -7.33
N LEU A 189 -9.13 -8.46 -6.75
CA LEU A 189 -9.06 -9.80 -6.17
C LEU A 189 -9.55 -10.81 -7.23
N GLU A 190 -8.68 -11.76 -7.58
CA GLU A 190 -9.06 -12.91 -8.42
C GLU A 190 -9.43 -14.08 -7.49
N ARG A 191 -10.67 -14.55 -7.59
CA ARG A 191 -11.17 -15.66 -6.79
C ARG A 191 -12.27 -16.42 -7.53
N ASP A 192 -12.23 -17.74 -7.47
CA ASP A 192 -13.24 -18.65 -8.03
C ASP A 192 -13.55 -18.35 -9.52
N GLY A 193 -12.50 -18.03 -10.30
CA GLY A 193 -12.63 -17.71 -11.73
C GLY A 193 -13.31 -16.36 -12.02
N LYS A 194 -13.39 -15.46 -11.03
CA LYS A 194 -13.94 -14.12 -11.15
C LYS A 194 -12.96 -13.06 -10.69
N LEU A 195 -13.15 -11.85 -11.21
CA LEU A 195 -12.39 -10.65 -10.84
C LEU A 195 -13.28 -9.70 -10.03
N PHE A 196 -12.87 -9.37 -8.83
CA PHE A 196 -13.56 -8.44 -7.95
C PHE A 196 -12.76 -7.13 -7.87
N PRO A 197 -13.17 -6.09 -8.63
CA PRO A 197 -12.45 -4.81 -8.63
C PRO A 197 -12.80 -3.98 -7.39
N ILE A 198 -11.80 -3.31 -6.85
CA ILE A 198 -11.89 -2.52 -5.62
C ILE A 198 -11.22 -1.16 -5.87
N GLU A 199 -11.94 -0.09 -5.54
CA GLU A 199 -11.43 1.28 -5.45
C GLU A 199 -11.29 1.68 -3.99
N ILE A 200 -10.24 2.44 -3.66
CA ILE A 200 -9.96 2.91 -2.30
C ILE A 200 -9.99 4.44 -2.31
N LYS A 201 -10.89 5.06 -1.55
CA LYS A 201 -11.09 6.51 -1.60
C LYS A 201 -11.27 7.10 -0.20
N LYS A 202 -10.54 8.17 0.09
CA LYS A 202 -10.59 8.90 1.40
C LYS A 202 -11.93 9.64 1.63
N MET A 203 -12.79 9.74 0.64
CA MET A 203 -14.08 10.46 0.77
C MET A 203 -15.16 9.61 1.43
N ALA A 204 -16.10 10.28 2.13
CA ALA A 204 -17.23 9.61 2.77
C ALA A 204 -18.39 9.30 1.79
N SER A 205 -18.51 10.05 0.70
CA SER A 205 -19.59 9.89 -0.28
C SER A 205 -18.99 9.83 -1.70
N PRO A 206 -18.41 8.69 -2.09
CA PRO A 206 -17.86 8.53 -3.43
C PRO A 206 -18.98 8.53 -4.47
N PRO A 207 -18.85 9.29 -5.58
CA PRO A 207 -19.84 9.26 -6.63
C PRO A 207 -19.76 7.95 -7.42
N LYS A 208 -20.92 7.39 -7.82
CA LYS A 208 -21.01 6.14 -8.60
C LYS A 208 -20.14 6.15 -9.86
N LYS A 209 -19.91 7.33 -10.48
CA LYS A 209 -19.06 7.45 -11.68
C LYS A 209 -17.63 6.91 -11.51
N LEU A 210 -17.11 6.81 -10.29
CA LEU A 210 -15.79 6.24 -10.02
C LEU A 210 -15.70 4.77 -10.42
N THR A 211 -16.82 4.05 -10.43
CA THR A 211 -16.86 2.63 -10.79
C THR A 211 -16.83 2.35 -12.28
N LYS A 212 -16.93 3.39 -13.13
CA LYS A 212 -16.77 3.23 -14.58
C LYS A 212 -15.42 2.64 -14.98
N VAL A 213 -14.41 2.81 -14.15
CA VAL A 213 -13.10 2.20 -14.38
C VAL A 213 -13.15 0.68 -14.30
N PHE A 214 -14.13 0.09 -13.62
CA PHE A 214 -14.31 -1.37 -13.54
C PHE A 214 -14.66 -2.00 -14.87
N ASP A 215 -15.21 -1.24 -15.82
CA ASP A 215 -15.51 -1.72 -17.18
C ASP A 215 -14.24 -2.09 -17.97
N LEU A 216 -13.06 -1.66 -17.49
CA LEU A 216 -11.77 -1.99 -18.09
C LEU A 216 -11.46 -3.50 -18.04
N ILE A 217 -11.93 -4.19 -17.01
CA ILE A 217 -11.70 -5.63 -16.83
C ILE A 217 -12.79 -6.49 -17.50
N ASP A 218 -13.87 -5.91 -18.01
CA ASP A 218 -14.91 -6.66 -18.75
C ASP A 218 -14.40 -7.30 -20.04
N LYS A 219 -13.22 -6.85 -20.52
CA LYS A 219 -12.50 -7.47 -21.63
C LYS A 219 -11.66 -8.69 -21.23
N SER A 220 -11.60 -8.99 -19.93
CA SER A 220 -10.92 -10.19 -19.43
C SER A 220 -11.71 -11.45 -19.82
N PRO A 221 -11.05 -12.61 -20.01
CA PRO A 221 -11.73 -13.89 -20.15
C PRO A 221 -12.42 -14.32 -18.85
N LEU A 222 -12.02 -13.78 -17.69
CA LEU A 222 -12.67 -14.03 -16.41
C LEU A 222 -13.84 -13.06 -16.21
N GLN A 223 -14.94 -13.59 -15.67
CA GLN A 223 -16.12 -12.81 -15.37
C GLN A 223 -15.84 -11.79 -14.26
N ARG A 224 -16.32 -10.55 -14.40
CA ARG A 224 -16.33 -9.58 -13.33
C ARG A 224 -17.35 -9.99 -12.25
N GLY A 225 -16.91 -10.06 -11.01
CA GLY A 225 -17.74 -10.19 -9.82
C GLY A 225 -18.24 -8.83 -9.31
N THR A 226 -18.79 -8.81 -8.11
CA THR A 226 -19.22 -7.58 -7.44
C THR A 226 -18.03 -6.66 -7.20
N GLY A 227 -18.11 -5.43 -7.70
CA GLY A 227 -17.12 -4.40 -7.39
C GLY A 227 -17.35 -3.76 -6.02
N ALA A 228 -16.32 -3.15 -5.45
CA ALA A 228 -16.42 -2.44 -4.19
C ALA A 228 -15.70 -1.09 -4.22
N ILE A 229 -16.24 -0.11 -3.49
CA ILE A 229 -15.51 1.09 -3.11
C ILE A 229 -15.28 1.04 -1.61
N LEU A 230 -14.02 0.91 -1.20
CA LEU A 230 -13.60 1.05 0.19
C LEU A 230 -13.41 2.54 0.49
N CYS A 231 -14.18 3.06 1.43
CA CYS A 231 -14.21 4.51 1.67
C CYS A 231 -14.55 4.85 3.14
N MET A 232 -14.54 6.13 3.46
CA MET A 232 -14.83 6.66 4.80
C MET A 232 -16.34 6.94 5.00
N ALA A 233 -17.22 6.12 4.41
CA ALA A 233 -18.66 6.24 4.61
C ALA A 233 -19.06 5.78 6.01
N ASP A 234 -20.08 6.37 6.58
CA ASP A 234 -20.56 6.04 7.93
C ASP A 234 -21.31 4.69 7.98
N GLN A 235 -21.77 4.21 6.83
CA GLN A 235 -22.57 2.99 6.71
C GLN A 235 -22.22 2.21 5.45
N LEU A 236 -22.38 0.91 5.53
CA LEU A 236 -22.37 0.04 4.36
C LEU A 236 -23.54 0.42 3.44
N GLY A 237 -23.29 0.44 2.16
CA GLY A 237 -24.29 0.76 1.14
C GLY A 237 -24.09 -0.07 -0.13
N ALA A 238 -25.11 -0.12 -0.95
CA ALA A 238 -25.02 -0.68 -2.29
C ALA A 238 -25.45 0.40 -3.29
N PHE A 239 -24.66 0.58 -4.35
CA PHE A 239 -25.08 1.41 -5.49
C PHE A 239 -26.05 0.64 -6.39
N ASP A 240 -25.83 -0.67 -6.53
CA ASP A 240 -26.68 -1.62 -7.25
C ASP A 240 -26.29 -3.07 -6.86
N GLN A 241 -26.91 -4.08 -7.53
CA GLN A 241 -26.65 -5.50 -7.24
C GLN A 241 -25.19 -5.96 -7.44
N ASN A 242 -24.41 -5.21 -8.24
CA ASN A 242 -23.04 -5.55 -8.61
C ASN A 242 -22.01 -4.59 -8.02
N LEU A 243 -22.41 -3.71 -7.10
CA LEU A 243 -21.52 -2.68 -6.58
C LEU A 243 -21.85 -2.34 -5.13
N SER A 244 -20.90 -2.61 -4.25
CA SER A 244 -20.99 -2.33 -2.82
C SER A 244 -20.13 -1.14 -2.42
N LEU A 245 -20.63 -0.36 -1.47
CA LEU A 245 -19.89 0.66 -0.75
C LEU A 245 -19.51 0.05 0.60
N ILE A 246 -18.21 -0.04 0.88
CA ILE A 246 -17.69 -0.68 2.08
C ILE A 246 -16.98 0.36 2.92
N HIS A 247 -17.34 0.38 4.19
CA HIS A 247 -16.67 1.18 5.21
C HIS A 247 -15.32 0.54 5.59
N ILE A 248 -14.27 1.38 5.70
CA ILE A 248 -12.94 0.98 6.18
C ILE A 248 -12.83 1.26 7.67
#